data_23496e72812b8b5cd50a01b56d34b0cf
#
_entry.id   23496e72812b8b5cd50a01b56d34b0cf
#
_cell.length_a   1.000
_cell.length_b   1.000
_cell.length_c   1.000
_cell.angle_alpha   90.00
_cell.angle_beta   90.00
_cell.angle_gamma   90.00
#
_symmetry.space_group_name_H-M   'P 1'
#
loop_
_entity.id
_entity.type
_entity.pdbx_description
1 polymer ?
#
loop_
_entity_poly.entity_id
_entity_poly.type
_entity_poly.pdbx_seq_one_letter_code
_entity_poly.pdbx_strand_id
1 'polypeptide(L)'
;MASAGRARQYFRYRPPCFPIAAAPDRELHRAYGLPSVERTAQFLEETRRLAAEANAELGIEAPPGEAALAFMKWDGFEMTAEDTAEHERPLQFVGSFLIDRDGVIRWAQVVARESSLHLPKREELLPLL
;
A
#
# COMPACT_ATOMS: atom_id res chain seq x y z
N MET A 1 8.80 -3.42 -2.13
CA MET A 1 7.77 -3.77 -3.15
C MET A 1 8.15 -5.07 -3.80
N ALA A 2 7.16 -5.90 -4.05
CA ALA A 2 7.36 -7.22 -4.59
C ALA A 2 7.87 -7.22 -6.04
N SER A 3 8.53 -8.30 -6.45
CA SER A 3 8.88 -8.57 -7.84
C SER A 3 7.65 -8.55 -8.77
N ALA A 4 7.86 -8.46 -10.08
CA ALA A 4 6.76 -8.56 -11.05
C ALA A 4 5.96 -9.87 -10.91
N GLY A 5 6.63 -10.97 -10.53
CA GLY A 5 5.97 -12.25 -10.22
C GLY A 5 5.02 -12.14 -9.05
N ARG A 6 5.44 -11.48 -7.98
CA ARG A 6 4.63 -11.27 -6.78
C ARG A 6 3.44 -10.33 -7.04
N ALA A 7 3.66 -9.26 -7.80
CA ALA A 7 2.58 -8.38 -8.22
C ALA A 7 1.50 -9.13 -9.01
N ARG A 8 1.88 -9.99 -9.97
CA ARG A 8 0.93 -10.82 -10.71
C ARG A 8 0.14 -11.77 -9.79
N GLN A 9 0.78 -12.35 -8.79
CA GLN A 9 0.12 -13.23 -7.82
C GLN A 9 -0.89 -12.45 -6.98
N TYR A 10 -0.53 -11.27 -6.48
CA TYR A 10 -1.41 -10.39 -5.69
C TYR A 10 -2.66 -10.00 -6.51
N PHE A 11 -2.49 -9.60 -7.77
CA PHE A 11 -3.58 -9.18 -8.63
C PHE A 11 -4.30 -10.32 -9.36
N ARG A 12 -3.98 -11.57 -9.05
CA ARG A 12 -4.59 -12.74 -9.72
C ARG A 12 -6.11 -12.77 -9.63
N TYR A 13 -6.64 -12.39 -8.48
CA TYR A 13 -8.08 -12.41 -8.20
C TYR A 13 -8.79 -11.08 -8.47
N ARG A 14 -8.04 -10.01 -8.55
CA ARG A 14 -8.55 -8.66 -8.84
C ARG A 14 -7.63 -7.98 -9.86
N PRO A 15 -7.66 -8.45 -11.11
CA PRO A 15 -6.79 -7.90 -12.14
C PRO A 15 -7.13 -6.43 -12.36
N PRO A 16 -6.14 -5.52 -12.30
CA PRO A 16 -6.36 -4.12 -12.59
C PRO A 16 -6.68 -3.92 -14.07
N CYS A 17 -7.53 -2.95 -14.39
CA CYS A 17 -7.87 -2.57 -15.76
C CYS A 17 -6.83 -1.62 -16.40
N PHE A 18 -5.69 -1.42 -15.76
CA PHE A 18 -4.60 -0.54 -16.20
C PHE A 18 -3.24 -1.22 -16.02
N PRO A 19 -2.21 -0.78 -16.76
CA PRO A 19 -0.85 -1.31 -16.63
C PRO A 19 -0.28 -1.09 -15.22
N ILE A 20 0.42 -2.10 -14.69
CA ILE A 20 1.14 -2.01 -13.42
C ILE A 20 2.63 -2.22 -13.68
N ALA A 21 3.45 -1.33 -13.15
CA ALA A 21 4.89 -1.48 -13.10
C ALA A 21 5.35 -1.89 -11.69
N ALA A 22 6.32 -2.78 -11.61
CA ALA A 22 6.98 -3.16 -10.37
C ALA A 22 8.39 -2.57 -10.32
N ALA A 23 8.75 -1.94 -9.20
CA ALA A 23 10.08 -1.39 -8.95
C ALA A 23 10.58 -1.91 -7.58
N PRO A 24 11.18 -3.11 -7.53
CA PRO A 24 11.55 -3.76 -6.27
C PRO A 24 12.64 -3.01 -5.49
N ASP A 25 13.46 -2.23 -6.17
CA ASP A 25 14.47 -1.35 -5.58
C ASP A 25 13.96 -0.01 -5.07
N ARG A 26 12.66 0.26 -5.24
CA ARG A 26 11.96 1.50 -4.85
C ARG A 26 12.49 2.77 -5.54
N GLU A 27 13.13 2.66 -6.71
CA GLU A 27 13.61 3.82 -7.47
C GLU A 27 12.48 4.82 -7.78
N LEU A 28 11.33 4.33 -8.24
CA LEU A 28 10.18 5.18 -8.53
C LEU A 28 9.69 5.93 -7.29
N HIS A 29 9.66 5.26 -6.12
CA HIS A 29 9.27 5.92 -4.88
C HIS A 29 10.19 7.07 -4.52
N ARG A 30 11.52 6.86 -4.66
CA ARG A 30 12.51 7.92 -4.43
C ARG A 30 12.39 9.04 -5.44
N ALA A 31 12.21 8.71 -6.72
CA ALA A 31 12.07 9.72 -7.79
C ALA A 31 10.85 10.62 -7.58
N TYR A 32 9.74 10.07 -7.07
CA TYR A 32 8.54 10.84 -6.73
C TYR A 32 8.56 11.40 -5.30
N GLY A 33 9.68 11.33 -4.60
CA GLY A 33 9.83 11.88 -3.25
C GLY A 33 8.94 11.22 -2.20
N LEU A 34 8.55 9.97 -2.39
CA LEU A 34 7.74 9.24 -1.43
C LEU A 34 8.58 8.84 -0.21
N PRO A 35 8.16 9.18 1.01
CA PRO A 35 8.94 8.89 2.21
C PRO A 35 8.92 7.41 2.56
N SER A 36 9.98 6.97 3.23
CA SER A 36 9.99 5.71 3.97
C SER A 36 10.12 6.01 5.47
N VAL A 37 9.55 5.15 6.29
CA VAL A 37 9.49 5.32 7.76
C VAL A 37 9.89 4.03 8.43
N GLU A 38 10.72 4.15 9.47
CA GLU A 38 11.08 3.02 10.31
C GLU A 38 9.87 2.45 11.03
N ARG A 39 9.84 1.14 11.19
CA ARG A 39 8.77 0.42 11.90
C ARG A 39 9.00 0.52 13.40
N THR A 40 8.69 1.66 13.98
CA THR A 40 8.78 1.86 15.44
C THR A 40 7.78 0.96 16.19
N ALA A 41 8.03 0.74 17.48
CA ALA A 41 7.10 -0.02 18.33
C ALA A 41 5.69 0.61 18.32
N GLN A 42 5.61 1.94 18.36
CA GLN A 42 4.35 2.67 18.29
C GLN A 42 3.62 2.43 16.95
N PHE A 43 4.36 2.47 15.83
CA PHE A 43 3.80 2.18 14.51
C PHE A 43 3.25 0.74 14.42
N LEU A 44 4.00 -0.24 14.95
CA LEU A 44 3.56 -1.63 14.96
C LEU A 44 2.32 -1.84 15.82
N GLU A 45 2.22 -1.18 16.96
CA GLU A 45 1.04 -1.24 17.83
C GLU A 45 -0.19 -0.65 17.14
N GLU A 46 -0.05 0.51 16.50
CA GLU A 46 -1.13 1.13 15.73
C GLU A 46 -1.58 0.23 14.57
N THR A 47 -0.65 -0.40 13.87
CA THR A 47 -0.96 -1.35 12.79
C THR A 47 -1.74 -2.56 13.32
N ARG A 48 -1.38 -3.09 14.49
CA ARG A 48 -2.12 -4.21 15.13
C ARG A 48 -3.54 -3.79 15.50
N ARG A 49 -3.71 -2.60 16.07
CA ARG A 49 -5.01 -2.06 16.44
C ARG A 49 -5.92 -1.94 15.21
N LEU A 50 -5.43 -1.31 14.12
CA LEU A 50 -6.17 -1.16 12.88
C LEU A 50 -6.53 -2.51 12.23
N ALA A 51 -5.62 -3.48 12.27
CA ALA A 51 -5.89 -4.82 11.77
C ALA A 51 -6.97 -5.53 12.61
N ALA A 52 -6.98 -5.35 13.93
CA ALA A 52 -8.01 -5.92 14.80
C ALA A 52 -9.39 -5.29 14.54
N GLU A 53 -9.45 -3.98 14.34
CA GLU A 53 -10.68 -3.28 13.97
C GLU A 53 -11.25 -3.76 12.62
N ALA A 54 -10.39 -3.86 11.60
CA ALA A 54 -10.78 -4.37 10.29
C ALA A 54 -11.27 -5.82 10.35
N ASN A 55 -10.61 -6.68 11.13
CA ASN A 55 -11.06 -8.05 11.34
C ASN A 55 -12.43 -8.13 12.01
N ALA A 56 -12.67 -7.28 13.00
CA ALA A 56 -13.97 -7.22 13.69
C ALA A 56 -15.10 -6.80 12.72
N GLU A 57 -14.86 -5.83 11.85
CA GLU A 57 -15.81 -5.41 10.81
C GLU A 57 -16.10 -6.53 9.80
N LEU A 58 -15.11 -7.36 9.50
CA LEU A 58 -15.23 -8.47 8.55
C LEU A 58 -15.67 -9.79 9.19
N GLY A 59 -15.87 -9.83 10.52
CA GLY A 59 -16.22 -11.05 11.26
C GLY A 59 -15.08 -12.09 11.30
N ILE A 60 -13.83 -11.66 11.20
CA ILE A 60 -12.64 -12.52 11.24
C ILE A 60 -12.18 -12.66 12.70
N GLU A 61 -12.25 -13.86 13.25
CA GLU A 61 -11.70 -14.17 14.57
C GLU A 61 -10.18 -14.37 14.50
N ALA A 62 -9.45 -13.73 15.40
CA ALA A 62 -8.00 -13.86 15.49
C ALA A 62 -7.54 -13.87 16.96
N PRO A 63 -6.53 -14.68 17.30
CA PRO A 63 -5.86 -14.59 18.58
C PRO A 63 -5.23 -13.21 18.81
N PRO A 64 -5.05 -12.78 20.06
CA PRO A 64 -4.36 -11.54 20.36
C PRO A 64 -2.98 -11.47 19.69
N GLY A 65 -2.71 -10.39 18.97
CA GLY A 65 -1.46 -10.16 18.24
C GLY A 65 -1.36 -10.82 16.85
N GLU A 66 -2.32 -11.66 16.45
CA GLU A 66 -2.31 -12.34 15.15
C GLU A 66 -3.30 -11.75 14.13
N ALA A 67 -3.91 -10.60 14.41
CA ALA A 67 -4.93 -10.00 13.57
C ALA A 67 -4.47 -9.81 12.11
N ALA A 68 -3.25 -9.35 11.88
CA ALA A 68 -2.72 -9.15 10.52
C ALA A 68 -2.55 -10.49 9.77
N LEU A 69 -2.10 -11.55 10.47
CA LEU A 69 -1.96 -12.89 9.88
C LEU A 69 -3.33 -13.51 9.56
N ALA A 70 -4.31 -13.32 10.43
CA ALA A 70 -5.67 -13.81 10.21
C ALA A 70 -6.29 -13.14 8.98
N PHE A 71 -6.14 -11.83 8.84
CA PHE A 71 -6.57 -11.08 7.65
C PHE A 71 -5.91 -11.61 6.37
N MET A 72 -4.59 -11.81 6.38
CA MET A 72 -3.86 -12.38 5.24
C MET A 72 -4.36 -13.77 4.86
N LYS A 73 -4.57 -14.65 5.84
CA LYS A 73 -5.11 -16.00 5.60
C LYS A 73 -6.52 -15.97 5.03
N TRP A 74 -7.35 -15.07 5.54
CA TRP A 74 -8.72 -14.89 5.05
C TRP A 74 -8.74 -14.42 3.58
N ASP A 75 -7.83 -13.51 3.19
CA ASP A 75 -7.65 -13.06 1.79
C ASP A 75 -6.92 -14.10 0.90
N GLY A 76 -6.51 -15.24 1.45
CA GLY A 76 -5.78 -16.29 0.74
C GLY A 76 -4.32 -15.92 0.42
N PHE A 77 -3.77 -14.96 1.15
CA PHE A 77 -2.39 -14.53 0.97
C PHE A 77 -1.44 -15.40 1.80
N GLU A 78 -0.46 -16.00 1.13
CA GLU A 78 0.62 -16.75 1.77
C GLU A 78 1.92 -15.94 1.72
N MET A 79 2.53 -15.71 2.89
CA MET A 79 3.82 -15.04 2.99
C MET A 79 4.93 -15.93 2.41
N THR A 80 5.76 -15.32 1.58
CA THR A 80 6.98 -15.93 1.04
C THR A 80 8.22 -15.39 1.77
N ALA A 81 9.39 -15.98 1.53
CA ALA A 81 10.65 -15.44 2.01
C ALA A 81 10.92 -14.01 1.51
N GLU A 82 10.49 -13.67 0.29
CA GLU A 82 10.56 -12.31 -0.27
C GLU A 82 9.70 -11.33 0.54
N ASP A 83 8.49 -11.72 0.93
CA ASP A 83 7.61 -10.89 1.74
C ASP A 83 8.19 -10.68 3.15
N THR A 84 8.77 -11.72 3.74
CA THR A 84 9.44 -11.62 5.05
C THR A 84 10.61 -10.64 4.98
N ALA A 85 11.47 -10.75 3.97
CA ALA A 85 12.58 -9.82 3.77
C ALA A 85 12.10 -8.37 3.54
N GLU A 86 10.98 -8.19 2.82
CA GLU A 86 10.39 -6.86 2.64
C GLU A 86 9.80 -6.30 3.94
N HIS A 87 9.32 -7.15 4.84
CA HIS A 87 8.85 -6.74 6.16
C HIS A 87 9.96 -6.23 7.09
N GLU A 88 11.20 -6.63 6.86
CA GLU A 88 12.36 -6.15 7.61
C GLU A 88 12.85 -4.76 7.14
N ARG A 89 12.38 -4.31 5.98
CA ARG A 89 12.74 -3.00 5.44
C ARG A 89 11.85 -1.90 6.02
N PRO A 90 12.33 -0.63 6.04
CA PRO A 90 11.47 0.51 6.36
C PRO A 90 10.19 0.51 5.55
N LEU A 91 9.08 0.91 6.16
CA LEU A 91 7.81 1.01 5.46
C LEU A 91 7.90 2.07 4.36
N GLN A 92 7.54 1.70 3.14
CA GLN A 92 7.43 2.64 2.04
C GLN A 92 6.00 3.15 1.96
N PHE A 93 5.81 4.46 2.09
CA PHE A 93 4.52 5.08 1.89
C PHE A 93 4.14 5.15 0.41
N VAL A 94 2.85 5.24 0.17
CA VAL A 94 2.28 5.33 -1.17
C VAL A 94 1.92 6.78 -1.50
N GLY A 95 1.88 7.09 -2.79
CA GLY A 95 1.39 8.35 -3.29
C GLY A 95 0.56 8.16 -4.55
N SER A 96 -0.33 9.08 -4.79
CA SER A 96 -1.12 9.17 -6.00
C SER A 96 -0.74 10.47 -6.74
N PHE A 97 -0.61 10.39 -8.05
CA PHE A 97 -0.18 11.51 -8.88
C PHE A 97 -1.07 11.60 -10.12
N LEU A 98 -1.51 12.80 -10.47
CA LEU A 98 -2.08 13.11 -11.76
C LEU A 98 -1.00 13.74 -12.63
N ILE A 99 -0.67 13.09 -13.73
CA ILE A 99 0.38 13.52 -14.66
C ILE A 99 -0.29 13.78 -16.00
N ASP A 100 -0.08 14.95 -16.57
CA ASP A 100 -0.61 15.30 -17.87
C ASP A 100 0.18 14.65 -19.03
N ARG A 101 -0.24 14.92 -20.26
CA ARG A 101 0.38 14.35 -21.48
C ARG A 101 1.81 14.85 -21.72
N ASP A 102 2.17 16.00 -21.15
CA ASP A 102 3.50 16.59 -21.24
C ASP A 102 4.43 16.08 -20.13
N GLY A 103 3.95 15.16 -19.27
CA GLY A 103 4.71 14.59 -18.16
C GLY A 103 4.76 15.50 -16.92
N VAL A 104 3.92 16.53 -16.86
CA VAL A 104 3.87 17.46 -15.71
C VAL A 104 2.92 16.94 -14.65
N ILE A 105 3.38 16.89 -13.39
CA ILE A 105 2.53 16.54 -12.25
C ILE A 105 1.59 17.70 -11.95
N ARG A 106 0.29 17.50 -12.18
CA ARG A 106 -0.76 18.48 -11.92
C ARG A 106 -1.37 18.38 -10.53
N TRP A 107 -1.30 17.19 -9.96
CA TRP A 107 -1.77 16.92 -8.60
C TRP A 107 -0.96 15.78 -7.99
N ALA A 108 -0.73 15.86 -6.68
CA ALA A 108 -0.04 14.83 -5.91
C ALA A 108 -0.62 14.72 -4.52
N GLN A 109 -0.79 13.50 -4.05
CA GLN A 109 -1.13 13.16 -2.67
C GLN A 109 -0.16 12.13 -2.14
N VAL A 110 0.44 12.39 -0.98
CA VAL A 110 1.34 11.47 -0.29
C VAL A 110 0.73 11.11 1.07
N VAL A 111 0.37 9.85 1.25
CA VAL A 111 -0.38 9.36 2.43
C VAL A 111 0.29 9.71 3.77
N ALA A 112 1.61 9.74 3.83
CA ALA A 112 2.34 10.10 5.05
C ALA A 112 2.15 11.55 5.50
N ARG A 113 1.68 12.42 4.63
CA ARG A 113 1.48 13.86 4.92
C ARG A 113 0.03 14.19 5.26
N GLU A 114 -0.87 13.30 4.93
CA GLU A 114 -2.30 13.50 5.06
C GLU A 114 -2.88 12.33 5.87
N SER A 115 -3.61 12.64 6.91
CA SER A 115 -4.15 11.66 7.87
C SER A 115 -5.25 10.75 7.29
N SER A 116 -5.61 10.89 6.02
CA SER A 116 -6.62 10.07 5.36
C SER A 116 -6.26 9.74 3.91
N LEU A 117 -6.55 8.51 3.49
CA LEU A 117 -6.59 8.10 2.09
C LEU A 117 -7.81 8.75 1.40
N HIS A 118 -7.77 10.05 1.22
CA HIS A 118 -8.78 10.73 0.44
C HIS A 118 -8.37 10.65 -1.04
N LEU A 119 -9.01 9.74 -1.79
CA LEU A 119 -8.90 9.74 -3.24
C LEU A 119 -9.77 10.89 -3.77
N PRO A 120 -9.20 11.84 -4.53
CA PRO A 120 -9.97 12.95 -5.08
C PRO A 120 -11.03 12.43 -6.03
N LYS A 121 -12.18 13.07 -6.03
CA LYS A 121 -13.25 12.76 -6.98
C LYS A 121 -12.85 13.24 -8.38
N ARG A 122 -13.46 12.63 -9.39
CA ARG A 122 -13.22 12.99 -10.78
C ARG A 122 -13.44 14.48 -11.06
N GLU A 123 -14.47 15.05 -10.44
CA GLU A 123 -14.83 16.47 -10.59
C GLU A 123 -13.76 17.42 -10.06
N GLU A 124 -12.99 16.98 -9.07
CA GLU A 124 -11.87 17.74 -8.49
C GLU A 124 -10.61 17.69 -9.37
N LEU A 125 -10.45 16.61 -10.13
CA LEU A 125 -9.28 16.39 -11.00
C LEU A 125 -9.46 16.98 -12.41
N LEU A 126 -10.67 16.99 -12.96
CA LEU A 126 -10.93 17.47 -14.31
C LEU A 126 -10.43 18.90 -14.62
N PRO A 127 -10.55 19.88 -13.69
CA PRO A 127 -10.05 21.24 -13.94
C PRO A 127 -8.52 21.34 -14.01
N LEU A 128 -7.78 20.29 -13.62
CA LEU A 128 -6.31 20.26 -13.58
C LEU A 128 -5.69 19.69 -14.87
N LEU A 129 -6.52 19.14 -15.75
CA LEU A 129 -6.14 18.56 -17.04
C LEU A 129 -6.31 19.57 -18.17
#